data_b2c079c0ee881fa9c87d75596527012c
#
_entry.id   b2c079c0ee881fa9c87d75596527012c
#
_cell.length_a   1.000
_cell.length_b   1.000
_cell.length_c   1.000
_cell.angle_alpha   90.00
_cell.angle_beta   90.00
_cell.angle_gamma   90.00
#
_symmetry.space_group_name_H-M   'P 1'
#
loop_
_entity.id
_entity.type
_entity.pdbx_description
1 polymer ?
#
loop_
_entity_poly.entity_id
_entity_poly.type
_entity_poly.pdbx_seq_one_letter_code
_entity_poly.pdbx_strand_id
1 'polypeptide(L)'
;LGYCMGYAYWNKGFMPEAAKAVIDYLFSEIGVNRVGISHAVKNPASGRVAQKCGLTFEGTKREYFKTSTGEFLDISDYGIIRSEWENIRQEK
;
A
#
# COMPACT_ATOMS: atom_id res chain seq x y z
N LEU A 1 10.08 11.26 -6.12
CA LEU A 1 8.97 11.64 -5.26
C LEU A 1 8.11 10.43 -4.95
N GLY A 2 7.92 10.18 -3.67
CA GLY A 2 7.15 9.02 -3.22
C GLY A 2 5.84 9.42 -2.56
N TYR A 3 4.95 8.45 -2.40
CA TYR A 3 3.68 8.62 -1.71
C TYR A 3 3.36 7.37 -0.92
N CYS A 4 2.90 7.54 0.32
CA CYS A 4 2.52 6.42 1.18
C CYS A 4 1.08 6.59 1.63
N MET A 5 0.26 5.57 1.38
CA MET A 5 -1.15 5.59 1.77
C MET A 5 -1.28 5.12 3.21
N GLY A 6 -2.04 5.86 4.01
CA GLY A 6 -2.23 5.53 5.41
C GLY A 6 -2.99 4.24 5.61
N TYR A 7 -2.47 3.37 6.47
CA TYR A 7 -3.07 2.06 6.69
C TYR A 7 -4.46 2.12 7.31
N ALA A 8 -4.80 3.21 7.98
CA ALA A 8 -6.10 3.35 8.63
C ALA A 8 -7.26 3.26 7.62
N TYR A 9 -7.03 3.68 6.40
CA TYR A 9 -8.05 3.60 5.36
C TYR A 9 -8.30 2.18 4.90
N TRP A 10 -7.26 1.34 4.94
CA TRP A 10 -7.34 -0.05 4.50
C TRP A 10 -8.16 -0.91 5.43
N ASN A 11 -8.27 -0.50 6.69
CA ASN A 11 -9.02 -1.26 7.69
C ASN A 11 -10.52 -1.04 7.61
N LYS A 12 -10.98 -0.19 6.70
CA LYS A 12 -12.40 0.17 6.62
C LYS A 12 -13.06 -0.36 5.34
N GLY A 13 -12.59 -1.50 4.86
CA GLY A 13 -13.19 -2.12 3.70
C GLY A 13 -12.84 -1.47 2.37
N PHE A 14 -11.65 -0.91 2.28
CA PHE A 14 -11.16 -0.30 1.06
C PHE A 14 -11.08 -1.35 -0.04
N MET A 15 -11.78 -1.13 -1.15
CA MET A 15 -11.85 -2.11 -2.24
C MET A 15 -10.60 -2.05 -3.11
N PRO A 16 -10.14 -3.21 -3.64
CA PRO A 16 -8.97 -3.22 -4.54
C PRO A 16 -9.15 -2.30 -5.76
N GLU A 17 -10.36 -2.22 -6.30
CA GLU A 17 -10.63 -1.36 -7.45
C GLU A 17 -10.41 0.11 -7.10
N ALA A 18 -10.86 0.55 -5.92
CA ALA A 18 -10.68 1.93 -5.48
C ALA A 18 -9.21 2.22 -5.23
N ALA A 19 -8.50 1.28 -4.61
CA ALA A 19 -7.06 1.43 -4.35
C ALA A 19 -6.30 1.56 -5.66
N LYS A 20 -6.63 0.73 -6.64
CA LYS A 20 -5.97 0.76 -7.94
C LYS A 20 -6.20 2.08 -8.66
N ALA A 21 -7.43 2.62 -8.56
CA ALA A 21 -7.74 3.91 -9.16
C ALA A 21 -6.92 5.04 -8.53
N VAL A 22 -6.74 5.01 -7.22
CA VAL A 22 -5.92 6.01 -6.52
C VAL A 22 -4.46 5.89 -6.95
N ILE A 23 -3.94 4.66 -7.05
CA ILE A 23 -2.56 4.43 -7.48
C ILE A 23 -2.36 4.94 -8.90
N ASP A 24 -3.29 4.64 -9.81
CA ASP A 24 -3.23 5.14 -11.19
C ASP A 24 -3.22 6.66 -11.23
N TYR A 25 -4.07 7.29 -10.42
CA TYR A 25 -4.11 8.75 -10.35
C TYR A 25 -2.78 9.33 -9.87
N LEU A 26 -2.20 8.73 -8.84
CA LEU A 26 -0.94 9.23 -8.29
C LEU A 26 0.19 9.16 -9.31
N PHE A 27 0.27 8.08 -10.06
CA PHE A 27 1.31 7.95 -11.07
C PHE A 27 1.04 8.82 -12.30
N SER A 28 -0.21 8.85 -12.77
CA SER A 28 -0.51 9.52 -14.04
C SER A 28 -0.70 11.03 -13.89
N GLU A 29 -1.36 11.48 -12.81
CA GLU A 29 -1.71 12.88 -12.66
C GLU A 29 -0.78 13.64 -11.72
N ILE A 30 -0.40 13.02 -10.62
CA ILE A 30 0.49 13.67 -9.65
C ILE A 30 1.96 13.48 -10.05
N GLY A 31 2.28 12.38 -10.72
CA GLY A 31 3.63 12.14 -11.23
C GLY A 31 4.59 11.60 -10.19
N VAL A 32 4.09 10.88 -9.19
CA VAL A 32 4.97 10.27 -8.19
C VAL A 32 5.80 9.15 -8.82
N ASN A 33 6.93 8.83 -8.21
CA ASN A 33 7.78 7.74 -8.68
C ASN A 33 7.50 6.43 -7.95
N ARG A 34 6.90 6.49 -6.77
CA ARG A 34 6.71 5.33 -5.92
C ARG A 34 5.46 5.52 -5.06
N VAL A 35 4.69 4.45 -4.89
CA VAL A 35 3.54 4.43 -3.97
C VAL A 35 3.75 3.29 -2.99
N GLY A 36 3.54 3.56 -1.70
CA GLY A 36 3.66 2.57 -0.66
C GLY A 36 2.35 2.40 0.12
N ILE A 37 2.12 1.18 0.57
CA ILE A 37 1.00 0.84 1.44
C ILE A 37 1.55 0.10 2.64
N SER A 38 1.15 0.54 3.84
CA SER A 38 1.57 -0.11 5.08
C SER A 38 0.34 -0.58 5.85
N HIS A 39 0.44 -1.75 6.49
CA HIS A 39 -0.66 -2.26 7.31
C HIS A 39 -0.12 -3.03 8.50
N ALA A 40 -0.96 -3.16 9.55
CA ALA A 40 -0.61 -3.99 10.69
C ALA A 40 -0.57 -5.45 10.28
N VAL A 41 0.44 -6.18 10.75
CA VAL A 41 0.61 -7.60 10.40
C VAL A 41 -0.63 -8.41 10.78
N LYS A 42 -1.29 -8.06 11.88
CA LYS A 42 -2.48 -8.78 12.32
C LYS A 42 -3.72 -8.47 11.48
N ASN A 43 -3.57 -7.66 10.41
CA ASN A 43 -4.67 -7.35 9.51
C ASN A 43 -4.32 -7.77 8.09
N PRO A 44 -4.35 -9.07 7.79
CA PRO A 44 -3.87 -9.59 6.50
C PRO A 44 -4.73 -9.17 5.31
N ALA A 45 -5.97 -8.71 5.55
CA ALA A 45 -6.82 -8.28 4.45
C ALA A 45 -6.21 -7.12 3.67
N SER A 46 -5.55 -6.18 4.38
CA SER A 46 -4.89 -5.03 3.74
C SER A 46 -3.74 -5.48 2.85
N GLY A 47 -3.00 -6.51 3.28
CA GLY A 47 -1.92 -7.07 2.45
C GLY A 47 -2.45 -7.68 1.16
N ARG A 48 -3.61 -8.35 1.24
CA ARG A 48 -4.22 -8.93 0.03
C ARG A 48 -4.64 -7.84 -0.95
N VAL A 49 -5.16 -6.71 -0.44
CA VAL A 49 -5.50 -5.58 -1.31
C VAL A 49 -4.25 -5.03 -1.99
N ALA A 50 -3.16 -4.85 -1.25
CA ALA A 50 -1.91 -4.37 -1.82
C ALA A 50 -1.41 -5.30 -2.92
N GLN A 51 -1.45 -6.62 -2.69
CA GLN A 51 -1.01 -7.59 -3.67
C GLN A 51 -1.87 -7.55 -4.94
N LYS A 52 -3.17 -7.40 -4.79
CA LYS A 52 -4.08 -7.32 -5.94
C LYS A 52 -3.83 -6.06 -6.76
N CYS A 53 -3.32 -5.01 -6.14
CA CYS A 53 -2.98 -3.78 -6.86
C CYS A 53 -1.59 -3.84 -7.49
N GLY A 54 -0.89 -4.95 -7.34
CA GLY A 54 0.42 -5.13 -7.96
C GLY A 54 1.59 -4.67 -7.12
N LEU A 55 1.37 -4.36 -5.84
CA LEU A 55 2.46 -3.95 -4.98
C LEU A 55 3.25 -5.15 -4.50
N THR A 56 4.54 -4.93 -4.28
CA THR A 56 5.49 -5.95 -3.83
C THR A 56 5.71 -5.81 -2.33
N PHE A 57 5.72 -6.93 -1.61
CA PHE A 57 6.05 -6.95 -0.20
C PHE A 57 7.51 -6.53 -0.01
N GLU A 58 7.74 -5.55 0.85
CA GLU A 58 9.08 -4.99 1.04
C GLU A 58 9.67 -5.28 2.41
N GLY A 59 8.88 -5.74 3.36
CA GLY A 59 9.39 -6.10 4.66
C GLY A 59 8.42 -5.75 5.77
N THR A 60 8.82 -6.16 6.99
CA THR A 60 8.03 -5.91 8.19
C THR A 60 8.89 -5.16 9.20
N LYS A 61 8.35 -4.07 9.74
CA LYS A 61 8.98 -3.31 10.82
C LYS A 61 8.38 -3.75 12.14
N ARG A 62 9.20 -4.30 13.02
CA ARG A 62 8.72 -4.83 14.28
C ARG A 62 8.44 -3.72 15.26
N GLU A 63 7.28 -3.80 15.95
CA GLU A 63 6.88 -2.85 16.99
C GLU A 63 7.02 -1.39 16.53
N TYR A 64 6.62 -1.14 15.29
CA TYR A 64 6.84 0.15 14.66
C TYR A 64 5.77 1.17 15.04
N PHE A 65 4.54 0.73 15.26
CA PHE A 65 3.42 1.62 15.50
C PHE A 65 2.82 1.38 16.88
N LYS A 66 2.66 2.45 17.66
CA LYS A 66 2.03 2.36 18.98
C LYS A 66 0.58 2.83 18.88
N THR A 67 -0.35 1.98 19.28
CA THR A 67 -1.76 2.33 19.29
C THR A 67 -2.10 3.26 20.46
N SER A 68 -3.29 3.85 20.41
CA SER A 68 -3.77 4.71 21.51
C SER A 68 -3.91 3.95 22.82
N THR A 69 -4.06 2.63 22.77
CA THR A 69 -4.16 1.80 23.96
C THR A 69 -2.80 1.33 24.49
N GLY A 70 -1.72 1.72 23.81
CA GLY A 70 -0.36 1.38 24.23
C GLY A 70 0.18 0.10 23.65
N GLU A 71 -0.54 -0.56 22.76
CA GLU A 71 -0.08 -1.76 22.10
C GLU A 71 0.89 -1.41 20.98
N PHE A 72 1.98 -2.19 20.84
CA PHE A 72 2.91 -2.01 19.72
C PHE A 72 2.56 -3.00 18.62
N LEU A 73 2.52 -2.51 17.40
CA LEU A 73 2.16 -3.32 16.24
C LEU A 73 3.32 -3.44 15.28
N ASP A 74 3.47 -4.64 14.72
CA ASP A 74 4.37 -4.85 13.58
C ASP A 74 3.66 -4.36 12.32
N ILE A 75 4.40 -3.67 11.47
CA ILE A 75 3.84 -3.06 10.26
C ILE A 75 4.51 -3.67 9.04
N SER A 76 3.72 -4.19 8.13
CA SER A 76 4.21 -4.71 6.85
C SER A 76 4.07 -3.64 5.79
N ASP A 77 5.13 -3.51 4.98
CA ASP A 77 5.19 -2.50 3.92
C ASP A 77 5.13 -3.16 2.55
N TYR A 78 4.36 -2.56 1.66
CA TYR A 78 4.28 -2.95 0.25
C TYR A 78 4.54 -1.71 -0.59
N GLY A 79 5.15 -1.90 -1.76
CA GLY A 79 5.46 -0.78 -2.62
C GLY A 79 5.39 -1.12 -4.09
N ILE A 80 5.19 -0.09 -4.90
CA ILE A 80 5.25 -0.19 -6.35
C ILE A 80 5.95 1.04 -6.89
N ILE A 81 6.91 0.83 -7.79
CA ILE A 81 7.61 1.93 -8.45
C ILE A 81 7.02 2.16 -9.82
N ARG A 82 7.32 3.33 -10.40
CA ARG A 82 6.73 3.74 -11.67
C ARG A 82 6.93 2.71 -12.78
N SER A 83 8.13 2.14 -12.90
CA SER A 83 8.40 1.18 -13.95
C SER A 83 7.53 -0.07 -13.83
N GLU A 84 7.27 -0.51 -12.60
CA GLU A 84 6.40 -1.66 -12.37
C GLU A 84 4.95 -1.33 -12.72
N TRP A 85 4.50 -0.13 -12.38
CA TRP A 85 3.16 0.32 -12.71
C TRP A 85 2.96 0.39 -14.22
N GLU A 86 3.95 0.91 -14.94
CA GLU A 86 3.88 1.00 -16.40
C GLU A 86 3.82 -0.39 -17.04
N ASN A 87 4.58 -1.35 -16.51
CA ASN A 87 4.53 -2.72 -17.00
C ASN A 87 3.16 -3.35 -16.81
N ILE A 88 2.55 -3.14 -15.66
CA ILE A 88 1.21 -3.69 -15.38
C ILE A 88 0.20 -3.12 -16.36
N ARG A 89 0.28 -1.82 -16.65
CA ARG A 89 -0.63 -1.19 -17.59
C ARG A 89 -0.49 -1.74 -19.00
N GLN A 90 0.72 -2.08 -19.39
CA GLN A 90 0.96 -2.57 -20.75
C GLN A 90 0.51 -3.99 -20.96
N GLU A 91 0.30 -4.75 -19.90
CA GLU A 91 -0.12 -6.14 -19.97
C GLU A 91 -1.61 -6.31 -20.21
N LYS A 92 -2.35 -5.25 -20.32
CA LYS A 92 -3.80 -5.34 -20.53
C LYS A 92 -4.17 -5.41 -22.00
#